data_9c1f951a96e389c4a8c29a87c8b1a1f4
#
_entry.id   9c1f951a96e389c4a8c29a87c8b1a1f4
#
_cell.length_a   1.000
_cell.length_b   1.000
_cell.length_c   1.000
_cell.angle_alpha   90.00
_cell.angle_beta   90.00
_cell.angle_gamma   90.00
#
_symmetry.space_group_name_H-M   'P 1'
#
loop_
_entity.id
_entity.type
_entity.pdbx_description
1 polymer ?
#
loop_
_entity_poly.entity_id
_entity_poly.type
_entity_poly.pdbx_seq_one_letter_code
_entity_poly.pdbx_strand_id
1 'polypeptide(L)'
;MLQKFRNMGQVGEQSYWDWMPSASVKWTPTKKMNVRLSYYRSINRSGFYEIVPYQIMGEEYQEKGNPNLKRARIDNVDLRWEWFPSATEQVLAGVFYKYLQDPIEQVFVSADGKIGSGADAYYMPDNLGNAKNYGFEIDVVKYIRHFGIKANYTYTHSSITTTKREYNVGSAEYKTGVTQTRPLVNQAPHTANLSLLYKDTSYGWNAQLTASFTGTKLALVSPFKDADQWDKAMFGLDFSMEKKFPCGVSLFLKANNLLDAKRERFLKTVNESNLQYEGQRSDKTVVGTYKYGRTFLLGVRVKL
;
A
#
# COMPACT_ATOMS: atom_id res chain seq x y z
N MET A 1 -19.41 -9.46 26.40
CA MET A 1 -18.32 -9.97 25.55
C MET A 1 -16.91 -9.81 26.13
N LEU A 2 -16.73 -8.99 27.16
CA LEU A 2 -15.46 -8.79 27.89
C LEU A 2 -14.97 -9.99 28.72
N GLN A 3 -15.81 -10.94 29.02
CA GLN A 3 -15.49 -12.06 29.92
C GLN A 3 -14.68 -13.20 29.27
N LYS A 4 -14.70 -13.35 27.97
CA LYS A 4 -14.00 -14.45 27.27
C LYS A 4 -12.49 -14.27 27.10
N PHE A 5 -12.00 -13.04 27.24
CA PHE A 5 -10.57 -12.68 27.07
C PHE A 5 -9.78 -12.72 28.38
N ARG A 6 -10.40 -13.03 29.49
CA ARG A 6 -9.76 -13.14 30.82
C ARG A 6 -8.76 -14.30 30.97
N ASN A 7 -8.80 -15.27 30.08
CA ASN A 7 -7.94 -16.47 30.22
C ASN A 7 -6.49 -16.25 29.75
N MET A 8 -6.17 -15.13 29.13
CA MET A 8 -4.79 -14.82 28.75
C MET A 8 -4.05 -13.88 29.73
N GLY A 9 -4.72 -13.36 30.75
CA GLY A 9 -4.09 -12.53 31.77
C GLY A 9 -3.51 -11.18 31.31
N GLN A 10 -3.71 -10.80 30.04
CA GLN A 10 -3.21 -9.58 29.47
C GLN A 10 -4.35 -8.63 29.14
N VAL A 11 -4.17 -7.35 29.48
CA VAL A 11 -5.08 -6.27 29.14
C VAL A 11 -4.33 -5.27 28.28
N GLY A 12 -4.86 -4.95 27.11
CA GLY A 12 -4.32 -3.89 26.28
C GLY A 12 -4.93 -2.54 26.69
N GLU A 13 -4.17 -1.70 27.34
CA GLU A 13 -4.58 -0.33 27.68
C GLU A 13 -3.56 0.66 27.11
N GLN A 14 -4.06 1.69 26.42
CA GLN A 14 -3.22 2.75 25.88
C GLN A 14 -3.76 4.12 26.29
N SER A 15 -2.91 4.91 26.93
CA SER A 15 -3.19 6.31 27.26
C SER A 15 -1.96 7.15 26.91
N TYR A 16 -2.16 8.22 26.12
CA TYR A 16 -1.06 9.10 25.71
C TYR A 16 -1.53 10.49 25.31
N TRP A 17 -0.62 11.44 25.44
CA TRP A 17 -0.74 12.77 24.92
C TRP A 17 0.16 12.96 23.71
N ASP A 18 -0.34 13.59 22.65
CA ASP A 18 0.43 13.89 21.45
C ASP A 18 0.32 15.38 21.11
N TRP A 19 1.48 15.98 20.92
CA TRP A 19 1.58 17.31 20.35
C TRP A 19 1.79 17.18 18.84
N MET A 20 0.84 17.72 18.05
CA MET A 20 0.80 17.61 16.60
C MET A 20 0.88 18.99 15.94
N PRO A 21 2.08 19.61 15.90
CA PRO A 21 2.26 20.89 15.26
C PRO A 21 2.03 20.77 13.75
N SER A 22 1.49 21.83 13.14
CA SER A 22 1.37 21.96 11.70
C SER A 22 1.61 23.40 11.28
N ALA A 23 2.30 23.57 10.16
CA ALA A 23 2.53 24.85 9.52
C ALA A 23 2.49 24.69 8.00
N SER A 24 1.87 25.65 7.30
CA SER A 24 1.82 25.65 5.84
C SER A 24 1.98 27.05 5.32
N VAL A 25 2.82 27.20 4.31
CA VAL A 25 3.04 28.44 3.57
C VAL A 25 2.59 28.22 2.14
N LYS A 26 1.74 29.13 1.66
CA LYS A 26 1.31 29.18 0.27
C LYS A 26 1.82 30.46 -0.37
N TRP A 27 2.57 30.30 -1.45
CA TRP A 27 2.97 31.39 -2.32
C TRP A 27 2.25 31.29 -3.67
N THR A 28 1.68 32.38 -4.16
CA THR A 28 0.90 32.44 -5.39
C THR A 28 1.60 33.40 -6.37
N PRO A 29 2.64 32.93 -7.12
CA PRO A 29 3.40 33.79 -8.02
C PRO A 29 2.56 34.36 -9.16
N THR A 30 1.52 33.63 -9.59
CA THR A 30 0.55 34.09 -10.59
C THR A 30 -0.85 33.60 -10.23
N LYS A 31 -1.91 34.18 -10.85
CA LYS A 31 -3.30 33.73 -10.66
C LYS A 31 -3.54 32.25 -11.00
N LYS A 32 -2.62 31.61 -11.72
CA LYS A 32 -2.72 30.24 -12.19
C LYS A 32 -1.72 29.29 -11.53
N MET A 33 -0.87 29.79 -10.63
CA MET A 33 0.20 28.97 -10.03
C MET A 33 0.24 29.13 -8.52
N ASN A 34 0.45 28.04 -7.81
CA ASN A 34 0.73 28.04 -6.39
C ASN A 34 1.99 27.20 -6.12
N VAL A 35 2.71 27.59 -5.08
CA VAL A 35 3.76 26.80 -4.45
C VAL A 35 3.38 26.66 -2.97
N ARG A 36 3.38 25.44 -2.47
CA ARG A 36 3.04 25.15 -1.07
C ARG A 36 4.19 24.42 -0.41
N LEU A 37 4.57 24.88 0.76
CA LEU A 37 5.47 24.16 1.66
C LEU A 37 4.67 23.86 2.94
N SER A 38 4.64 22.61 3.35
CA SER A 38 3.91 22.18 4.54
C SER A 38 4.78 21.30 5.41
N TYR A 39 4.71 21.52 6.72
CA TYR A 39 5.19 20.60 7.74
C TYR A 39 4.03 20.25 8.66
N TYR A 40 3.90 18.98 8.99
CA TYR A 40 2.93 18.54 9.99
C TYR A 40 3.33 17.23 10.64
N ARG A 41 3.02 17.10 11.92
CA ARG A 41 3.11 15.84 12.63
C ARG A 41 1.78 15.14 12.62
N SER A 42 1.78 13.86 12.31
CA SER A 42 0.62 12.98 12.40
C SER A 42 0.94 11.75 13.25
N ILE A 43 -0.09 11.04 13.67
CA ILE A 43 0.04 9.79 14.41
C ILE A 43 -0.77 8.71 13.71
N ASN A 44 -0.26 7.47 13.78
CA ASN A 44 -1.02 6.28 13.45
C ASN A 44 -1.21 5.48 14.74
N ARG A 45 -2.45 5.39 15.20
CA ARG A 45 -2.85 4.62 16.39
C ARG A 45 -3.10 3.19 15.98
N SER A 46 -2.72 2.27 16.85
CA SER A 46 -3.13 0.88 16.69
C SER A 46 -4.65 0.76 16.67
N GLY A 47 -5.15 -0.07 15.77
CA GLY A 47 -6.55 -0.44 15.74
C GLY A 47 -6.94 -1.28 16.97
N PHE A 48 -8.23 -1.29 17.29
CA PHE A 48 -8.72 -2.07 18.44
C PHE A 48 -8.33 -3.55 18.37
N TYR A 49 -8.44 -4.15 17.19
CA TYR A 49 -8.04 -5.55 16.98
C TYR A 49 -6.54 -5.78 17.12
N GLU A 50 -5.72 -4.78 16.85
CA GLU A 50 -4.27 -4.91 16.91
C GLU A 50 -3.75 -4.98 18.34
N ILE A 51 -4.44 -4.36 19.32
CA ILE A 51 -4.02 -4.30 20.72
C ILE A 51 -4.73 -5.31 21.62
N VAL A 52 -5.88 -5.84 21.22
CA VAL A 52 -6.61 -6.81 22.04
C VAL A 52 -5.86 -8.15 22.04
N PRO A 53 -5.57 -8.75 23.20
CA PRO A 53 -4.87 -10.02 23.28
C PRO A 53 -5.80 -11.16 22.85
N TYR A 54 -6.03 -11.29 21.56
CA TYR A 54 -6.78 -12.39 20.98
C TYR A 54 -5.86 -13.35 20.23
N GLN A 55 -6.36 -14.54 19.98
CA GLN A 55 -5.77 -15.50 19.06
C GLN A 55 -6.91 -16.12 18.26
N ILE A 56 -6.87 -15.96 16.95
CA ILE A 56 -7.85 -16.56 16.04
C ILE A 56 -7.14 -17.39 14.97
N MET A 57 -7.82 -18.41 14.46
CA MET A 57 -7.39 -19.14 13.28
C MET A 57 -7.86 -18.36 12.06
N GLY A 58 -6.91 -17.83 11.27
CA GLY A 58 -7.16 -17.37 9.92
C GLY A 58 -7.21 -18.53 8.93
N GLU A 59 -7.42 -18.21 7.64
CA GLU A 59 -7.45 -19.24 6.59
C GLU A 59 -6.10 -19.93 6.39
N GLU A 60 -5.00 -19.19 6.52
CA GLU A 60 -3.65 -19.70 6.29
C GLU A 60 -2.82 -19.79 7.57
N TYR A 61 -2.98 -18.82 8.49
CA TYR A 61 -2.20 -18.68 9.72
C TYR A 61 -3.05 -18.19 10.87
N GLN A 62 -2.56 -18.43 12.08
CA GLN A 62 -3.11 -17.82 13.28
C GLN A 62 -2.80 -16.33 13.31
N GLU A 63 -3.70 -15.53 13.88
CA GLU A 63 -3.50 -14.11 14.13
C GLU A 63 -3.57 -13.84 15.63
N LYS A 64 -2.68 -12.99 16.11
CA LYS A 64 -2.65 -12.51 17.50
C LYS A 64 -2.60 -11.01 17.55
N GLY A 65 -3.28 -10.41 18.51
CA GLY A 65 -3.11 -9.02 18.85
C GLY A 65 -1.89 -8.80 19.76
N ASN A 66 -1.34 -7.57 19.74
CA ASN A 66 -0.19 -7.18 20.55
C ASN A 66 -0.57 -6.03 21.50
N PRO A 67 -0.82 -6.29 22.79
CA PRO A 67 -1.16 -5.26 23.78
C PRO A 67 -0.04 -4.24 24.01
N ASN A 68 1.19 -4.55 23.64
CA ASN A 68 2.36 -3.72 23.87
C ASN A 68 2.66 -2.74 22.71
N LEU A 69 1.79 -2.68 21.69
CA LEU A 69 1.96 -1.77 20.56
C LEU A 69 2.04 -0.32 21.01
N LYS A 70 2.97 0.39 20.41
CA LYS A 70 3.07 1.85 20.50
C LYS A 70 2.42 2.49 19.30
N ARG A 71 1.88 3.70 19.46
CA ARG A 71 1.47 4.50 18.34
C ARG A 71 2.64 4.95 17.49
N ALA A 72 2.51 4.95 16.18
CA ALA A 72 3.49 5.56 15.29
C ALA A 72 3.34 7.10 15.29
N ARG A 73 4.45 7.83 15.30
CA ARG A 73 4.51 9.27 15.06
C ARG A 73 5.18 9.54 13.72
N ILE A 74 4.64 10.47 12.97
CA ILE A 74 5.10 10.74 11.62
C ILE A 74 5.31 12.24 11.44
N ASP A 75 6.54 12.65 11.21
CA ASP A 75 6.89 14.00 10.78
C ASP A 75 6.90 14.06 9.25
N ASN A 76 6.10 14.96 8.68
CA ASN A 76 5.89 15.10 7.24
C ASN A 76 6.36 16.47 6.77
N VAL A 77 7.08 16.49 5.66
CA VAL A 77 7.46 17.69 4.92
C VAL A 77 7.07 17.52 3.47
N ASP A 78 6.27 18.42 2.94
CA ASP A 78 5.77 18.38 1.57
C ASP A 78 6.04 19.72 0.88
N LEU A 79 6.63 19.68 -0.31
CA LEU A 79 6.74 20.83 -1.21
C LEU A 79 5.97 20.50 -2.49
N ARG A 80 5.02 21.37 -2.87
CA ARG A 80 4.14 21.14 -4.01
C ARG A 80 4.05 22.38 -4.88
N TRP A 81 4.23 22.19 -6.18
CA TRP A 81 3.94 23.15 -7.22
C TRP A 81 2.65 22.78 -7.93
N GLU A 82 1.79 23.76 -8.17
CA GLU A 82 0.47 23.61 -8.76
C GLU A 82 0.32 24.63 -9.91
N TRP A 83 -0.05 24.15 -11.07
CA TRP A 83 -0.33 25.01 -12.22
C TRP A 83 -1.69 24.66 -12.82
N PHE A 84 -2.55 25.66 -12.96
CA PHE A 84 -3.91 25.57 -13.47
C PHE A 84 -4.05 26.41 -14.75
N PRO A 85 -3.67 25.88 -15.95
CA PRO A 85 -3.77 26.62 -17.22
C PRO A 85 -5.19 27.07 -17.51
N SER A 86 -6.20 26.22 -17.22
CA SER A 86 -7.63 26.50 -17.35
C SER A 86 -8.42 25.85 -16.19
N ALA A 87 -9.73 26.07 -16.13
CA ALA A 87 -10.60 25.51 -15.09
C ALA A 87 -10.66 23.96 -15.10
N THR A 88 -10.32 23.34 -16.22
CA THR A 88 -10.39 21.87 -16.39
C THR A 88 -9.03 21.21 -16.54
N GLU A 89 -7.96 22.00 -16.51
CA GLU A 89 -6.59 21.52 -16.74
C GLU A 89 -5.72 21.79 -15.51
N GLN A 90 -4.85 20.87 -15.20
CA GLN A 90 -3.89 21.03 -14.10
C GLN A 90 -2.59 20.27 -14.37
N VAL A 91 -1.52 20.82 -13.82
CA VAL A 91 -0.24 20.13 -13.65
C VAL A 91 0.18 20.34 -12.21
N LEU A 92 0.34 19.24 -11.48
CA LEU A 92 0.78 19.25 -10.09
C LEU A 92 2.09 18.46 -10.03
N ALA A 93 3.07 18.98 -9.32
CA ALA A 93 4.31 18.28 -9.04
C ALA A 93 4.67 18.49 -7.56
N GLY A 94 5.07 17.44 -6.89
CA GLY A 94 5.40 17.49 -5.47
C GLY A 94 6.56 16.59 -5.13
N VAL A 95 7.27 16.96 -4.05
CA VAL A 95 8.23 16.10 -3.38
C VAL A 95 7.84 16.01 -1.92
N PHE A 96 8.04 14.85 -1.32
CA PHE A 96 7.68 14.61 0.08
C PHE A 96 8.79 13.87 0.81
N TYR A 97 8.86 14.11 2.11
CA TYR A 97 9.69 13.38 3.06
C TYR A 97 8.90 13.10 4.33
N LYS A 98 8.94 11.84 4.80
CA LYS A 98 8.28 11.40 6.02
C LYS A 98 9.27 10.63 6.88
N TYR A 99 9.34 11.00 8.15
CA TYR A 99 10.08 10.25 9.16
C TYR A 99 9.06 9.61 10.10
N LEU A 100 9.09 8.28 10.15
CA LEU A 100 8.16 7.47 10.94
C LEU A 100 8.89 6.91 12.15
N GLN A 101 8.39 7.22 13.33
CA GLN A 101 8.82 6.63 14.60
C GLN A 101 7.85 5.53 14.98
N ASP A 102 8.37 4.35 15.30
CA ASP A 102 7.60 3.17 15.71
C ASP A 102 6.44 2.81 14.75
N PRO A 103 6.65 2.71 13.41
CA PRO A 103 5.59 2.27 12.50
C PRO A 103 5.09 0.89 12.88
N ILE A 104 3.76 0.69 12.76
CA ILE A 104 3.12 -0.59 13.03
C ILE A 104 3.09 -1.39 11.73
N GLU A 105 3.62 -2.59 11.76
CA GLU A 105 3.58 -3.53 10.63
C GLU A 105 3.19 -4.92 11.10
N GLN A 106 2.50 -5.67 10.23
CA GLN A 106 2.21 -7.09 10.47
C GLN A 106 3.46 -7.91 10.24
N VAL A 107 3.85 -8.68 11.23
CA VAL A 107 4.99 -9.58 11.18
C VAL A 107 4.54 -11.02 11.39
N PHE A 108 5.28 -11.94 10.78
CA PHE A 108 5.09 -13.35 10.97
C PHE A 108 6.03 -13.86 12.05
N VAL A 109 5.50 -14.39 13.13
CA VAL A 109 6.25 -14.82 14.30
C VAL A 109 5.99 -16.30 14.56
N SER A 110 7.06 -17.08 14.72
CA SER A 110 6.96 -18.45 15.19
C SER A 110 6.84 -18.46 16.72
N ALA A 111 6.02 -19.35 17.28
CA ALA A 111 5.67 -19.36 18.71
C ALA A 111 6.87 -19.56 19.64
N ASP A 112 7.85 -20.37 19.23
CA ASP A 112 9.10 -20.60 19.97
C ASP A 112 10.24 -19.71 19.45
N GLY A 113 9.93 -18.85 18.49
CA GLY A 113 10.92 -18.05 17.80
C GLY A 113 11.83 -18.84 16.88
N LYS A 114 11.54 -20.11 16.58
CA LYS A 114 12.22 -20.95 15.58
C LYS A 114 11.38 -21.04 14.32
N ILE A 115 11.99 -21.36 13.17
CA ILE A 115 11.23 -21.84 12.01
C ILE A 115 10.69 -23.22 12.43
N GLY A 116 9.52 -23.20 13.00
CA GLY A 116 8.88 -24.43 13.41
C GLY A 116 8.02 -24.98 12.29
N SER A 117 7.81 -26.26 12.32
CA SER A 117 6.70 -26.93 11.72
C SER A 117 5.41 -26.18 11.98
N GLY A 118 4.86 -25.61 10.95
CA GLY A 118 3.66 -24.80 10.73
C GLY A 118 2.52 -24.62 11.73
N ALA A 119 2.45 -25.37 12.81
CA ALA A 119 1.32 -25.33 13.74
C ALA A 119 1.32 -24.11 14.70
N ASP A 120 2.48 -23.50 14.92
CA ASP A 120 2.62 -22.47 15.97
C ASP A 120 3.01 -21.08 15.45
N ALA A 121 3.05 -20.91 14.12
CA ALA A 121 3.36 -19.62 13.52
C ALA A 121 2.12 -18.73 13.46
N TYR A 122 2.27 -17.45 13.74
CA TYR A 122 1.17 -16.49 13.76
C TYR A 122 1.57 -15.12 13.23
N TYR A 123 0.59 -14.39 12.72
CA TYR A 123 0.71 -12.98 12.41
C TYR A 123 0.45 -12.13 13.65
N MET A 124 1.25 -11.11 13.83
CA MET A 124 1.10 -10.16 14.93
C MET A 124 1.53 -8.77 14.48
N PRO A 125 0.79 -7.71 14.78
CA PRO A 125 1.27 -6.35 14.57
C PRO A 125 2.39 -6.02 15.57
N ASP A 126 3.45 -5.35 15.10
CA ASP A 126 4.59 -4.94 15.95
C ASP A 126 5.19 -3.62 15.48
N ASN A 127 5.92 -2.96 16.38
CA ASN A 127 6.69 -1.75 16.10
C ASN A 127 8.14 -2.13 15.80
N LEU A 128 8.55 -2.03 14.53
CA LEU A 128 9.84 -2.57 14.08
C LEU A 128 10.99 -1.55 14.04
N GLY A 129 10.86 -0.42 14.71
CA GLY A 129 11.86 0.65 14.72
C GLY A 129 11.44 1.85 13.86
N ASN A 130 12.41 2.68 13.47
CA ASN A 130 12.13 3.90 12.73
C ASN A 130 12.26 3.68 11.22
N ALA A 131 11.44 4.39 10.44
CA ALA A 131 11.45 4.32 8.99
C ALA A 131 11.53 5.71 8.35
N LYS A 132 12.02 5.73 7.12
CA LYS A 132 12.02 6.91 6.25
C LYS A 132 11.22 6.59 4.99
N ASN A 133 10.51 7.60 4.50
CA ASN A 133 9.76 7.50 3.27
C ASN A 133 9.84 8.83 2.52
N TYR A 134 10.31 8.83 1.28
CA TYR A 134 10.43 10.02 0.46
C TYR A 134 10.21 9.71 -1.01
N GLY A 135 9.87 10.72 -1.75
CA GLY A 135 9.60 10.54 -3.16
C GLY A 135 9.11 11.81 -3.84
N PHE A 136 8.60 11.60 -5.03
CA PHE A 136 7.96 12.66 -5.81
C PHE A 136 6.69 12.16 -6.48
N GLU A 137 5.79 13.08 -6.77
CA GLU A 137 4.54 12.83 -7.46
C GLU A 137 4.29 13.87 -8.56
N ILE A 138 3.69 13.42 -9.64
CA ILE A 138 3.24 14.27 -10.74
C ILE A 138 1.81 13.88 -11.09
N ASP A 139 0.94 14.87 -11.27
CA ASP A 139 -0.43 14.69 -11.76
C ASP A 139 -0.67 15.69 -12.90
N VAL A 140 -1.20 15.20 -14.01
CA VAL A 140 -1.47 16.02 -15.21
C VAL A 140 -2.88 15.72 -15.71
N VAL A 141 -3.65 16.78 -15.93
CA VAL A 141 -4.93 16.72 -16.65
C VAL A 141 -4.89 17.73 -17.77
N LYS A 142 -5.04 17.26 -19.00
CA LYS A 142 -5.04 18.09 -20.22
C LYS A 142 -6.17 17.70 -21.12
N TYR A 143 -6.87 18.69 -21.69
CA TYR A 143 -7.91 18.49 -22.69
C TYR A 143 -7.54 19.16 -24.01
N ILE A 144 -7.85 18.48 -25.11
CA ILE A 144 -7.79 19.01 -26.47
C ILE A 144 -9.17 18.72 -27.09
N ARG A 145 -10.02 19.74 -27.14
CA ARG A 145 -11.44 19.62 -27.56
C ARG A 145 -12.18 18.57 -26.73
N HIS A 146 -12.62 17.49 -27.34
CA HIS A 146 -13.37 16.41 -26.69
C HIS A 146 -12.47 15.33 -26.04
N PHE A 147 -11.19 15.32 -26.36
CA PHE A 147 -10.22 14.33 -25.85
C PHE A 147 -9.46 14.89 -24.67
N GLY A 148 -9.26 14.07 -23.65
CA GLY A 148 -8.46 14.41 -22.49
C GLY A 148 -7.47 13.31 -22.15
N ILE A 149 -6.41 13.69 -21.49
CA ILE A 149 -5.45 12.80 -20.85
C ILE A 149 -5.40 13.16 -19.37
N LYS A 150 -5.54 12.16 -18.52
CA LYS A 150 -5.24 12.28 -17.09
C LYS A 150 -4.15 11.28 -16.77
N ALA A 151 -3.03 11.75 -16.26
CA ALA A 151 -1.91 10.90 -15.88
C ALA A 151 -1.43 11.27 -14.49
N ASN A 152 -1.13 10.30 -13.68
CA ASN A 152 -0.38 10.49 -12.44
C ASN A 152 0.72 9.46 -12.31
N TYR A 153 1.80 9.87 -11.69
CA TYR A 153 2.92 8.99 -11.38
C TYR A 153 3.50 9.39 -10.03
N THR A 154 3.77 8.38 -9.21
CA THR A 154 4.44 8.54 -7.92
C THR A 154 5.63 7.60 -7.84
N TYR A 155 6.78 8.17 -7.51
CA TYR A 155 7.95 7.43 -7.05
C TYR A 155 8.06 7.54 -5.54
N THR A 156 8.25 6.42 -4.88
CA THR A 156 8.38 6.35 -3.43
C THR A 156 9.54 5.45 -3.05
N HIS A 157 10.47 5.98 -2.28
CA HIS A 157 11.50 5.19 -1.63
C HIS A 157 11.21 5.14 -0.13
N SER A 158 11.09 3.94 0.42
CA SER A 158 10.96 3.74 1.86
C SER A 158 12.06 2.83 2.38
N SER A 159 12.44 3.03 3.62
CA SER A 159 13.54 2.28 4.25
C SER A 159 13.27 2.13 5.74
N ILE A 160 13.29 0.89 6.19
CA ILE A 160 13.28 0.49 7.60
C ILE A 160 14.34 -0.58 7.82
N THR A 161 15.09 -0.48 8.91
CA THR A 161 16.05 -1.51 9.31
C THR A 161 15.49 -2.25 10.51
N THR A 162 15.37 -3.56 10.36
CA THR A 162 14.79 -4.44 11.38
C THR A 162 15.76 -5.56 11.71
N THR A 163 15.60 -6.13 12.90
CA THR A 163 16.38 -7.28 13.35
C THR A 163 15.66 -8.55 12.96
N LYS A 164 16.38 -9.48 12.36
CA LYS A 164 15.87 -10.77 11.89
C LYS A 164 16.75 -11.93 12.38
N ARG A 165 16.35 -13.13 12.01
CA ARG A 165 17.12 -14.35 12.20
C ARG A 165 17.68 -14.82 10.86
N GLU A 166 18.86 -15.41 10.90
CA GLU A 166 19.50 -16.01 9.72
C GLU A 166 19.77 -17.49 10.01
N TYR A 167 19.30 -18.36 9.14
CA TYR A 167 19.58 -19.78 9.26
C TYR A 167 20.95 -20.11 8.67
N ASN A 168 21.79 -20.77 9.42
CA ASN A 168 23.07 -21.24 8.92
C ASN A 168 22.97 -22.74 8.61
N VAL A 169 22.93 -23.09 7.35
CA VAL A 169 22.85 -24.48 6.89
C VAL A 169 24.03 -25.32 7.38
N GLY A 170 25.22 -24.75 7.45
CA GLY A 170 26.43 -25.48 7.85
C GLY A 170 26.46 -25.92 9.31
N SER A 171 25.85 -25.15 10.24
CA SER A 171 25.77 -25.47 11.65
C SER A 171 24.39 -25.96 12.09
N ALA A 172 23.38 -25.92 11.21
CA ALA A 172 21.96 -26.16 11.54
C ALA A 172 21.43 -25.27 12.69
N GLU A 173 22.03 -24.09 12.88
CA GLU A 173 21.70 -23.15 13.95
C GLU A 173 21.15 -21.82 13.40
N TYR A 174 20.40 -21.11 14.24
CA TYR A 174 19.90 -19.77 13.94
C TYR A 174 20.77 -18.71 14.56
N LYS A 175 21.33 -17.83 13.71
CA LYS A 175 21.93 -16.59 14.14
C LYS A 175 20.84 -15.56 14.37
N THR A 176 20.71 -15.07 15.59
CA THR A 176 19.78 -13.98 15.95
C THR A 176 20.45 -12.62 15.83
N GLY A 177 19.64 -11.55 15.74
CA GLY A 177 20.17 -10.17 15.75
C GLY A 177 20.78 -9.71 14.42
N VAL A 178 20.52 -10.41 13.32
CA VAL A 178 20.98 -9.99 11.99
C VAL A 178 20.09 -8.86 11.49
N THR A 179 20.69 -7.74 11.11
CA THR A 179 19.93 -6.59 10.58
C THR A 179 19.64 -6.75 9.09
N GLN A 180 18.44 -6.36 8.68
CA GLN A 180 18.05 -6.25 7.29
C GLN A 180 17.34 -4.92 7.05
N THR A 181 17.79 -4.18 6.03
CA THR A 181 17.11 -2.98 5.54
C THR A 181 16.20 -3.34 4.38
N ARG A 182 14.96 -2.89 4.43
CA ARG A 182 13.92 -3.19 3.45
C ARG A 182 12.93 -2.03 3.30
N PRO A 183 12.11 -1.98 2.24
CA PRO A 183 10.99 -1.04 2.16
C PRO A 183 9.91 -1.37 3.20
N LEU A 184 9.01 -0.41 3.41
CA LEU A 184 7.79 -0.59 4.19
C LEU A 184 6.83 -1.55 3.47
N VAL A 185 6.03 -2.27 4.26
CA VAL A 185 5.03 -3.21 3.73
C VAL A 185 3.99 -2.48 2.89
N ASN A 186 3.56 -3.11 1.80
CA ASN A 186 2.57 -2.62 0.85
C ASN A 186 2.94 -1.33 0.11
N GLN A 187 4.16 -0.84 0.22
CA GLN A 187 4.63 0.33 -0.50
C GLN A 187 5.35 -0.07 -1.80
N ALA A 188 4.72 0.22 -2.93
CA ALA A 188 5.34 0.06 -4.24
C ALA A 188 6.25 1.26 -4.53
N PRO A 189 7.48 1.05 -5.06
CA PRO A 189 8.37 2.14 -5.43
C PRO A 189 7.83 2.98 -6.60
N HIS A 190 7.02 2.39 -7.45
CA HIS A 190 6.44 3.03 -8.63
C HIS A 190 4.95 2.75 -8.69
N THR A 191 4.13 3.80 -8.78
CA THR A 191 2.72 3.71 -9.10
C THR A 191 2.40 4.70 -10.20
N ALA A 192 1.58 4.29 -11.17
CA ALA A 192 1.18 5.14 -12.27
C ALA A 192 -0.27 4.84 -12.70
N ASN A 193 -0.96 5.87 -13.14
CA ASN A 193 -2.24 5.74 -13.82
C ASN A 193 -2.24 6.65 -15.04
N LEU A 194 -2.75 6.13 -16.15
CA LEU A 194 -2.96 6.85 -17.38
C LEU A 194 -4.40 6.64 -17.85
N SER A 195 -5.16 7.71 -17.96
CA SER A 195 -6.53 7.68 -18.47
C SER A 195 -6.63 8.48 -19.75
N LEU A 196 -7.18 7.85 -20.78
CA LEU A 196 -7.65 8.51 -21.98
C LEU A 196 -9.15 8.82 -21.81
N LEU A 197 -9.52 10.06 -21.99
CA LEU A 197 -10.85 10.60 -21.73
C LEU A 197 -11.46 11.08 -23.06
N TYR A 198 -12.72 10.78 -23.26
CA TYR A 198 -13.53 11.40 -24.31
C TYR A 198 -14.78 12.00 -23.68
N LYS A 199 -15.02 13.27 -23.91
CA LYS A 199 -16.17 13.99 -23.36
C LYS A 199 -16.79 14.88 -24.44
N ASP A 200 -18.00 14.54 -24.83
CA ASP A 200 -18.82 15.35 -25.71
C ASP A 200 -20.15 15.68 -25.03
N THR A 201 -20.25 16.91 -24.56
CA THR A 201 -21.43 17.39 -23.83
C THR A 201 -22.62 17.64 -24.76
N SER A 202 -22.35 17.94 -26.07
CA SER A 202 -23.38 18.21 -27.07
C SER A 202 -24.17 16.95 -27.42
N TYR A 203 -23.45 15.85 -27.57
CA TYR A 203 -24.05 14.54 -27.84
C TYR A 203 -24.22 13.68 -26.58
N GLY A 204 -23.79 14.16 -25.40
CA GLY A 204 -23.92 13.47 -24.11
C GLY A 204 -23.05 12.25 -23.96
N TRP A 205 -21.91 12.14 -24.65
CA TRP A 205 -20.96 11.06 -24.50
C TRP A 205 -19.89 11.37 -23.47
N ASN A 206 -19.58 10.38 -22.64
CA ASN A 206 -18.45 10.40 -21.72
C ASN A 206 -17.83 8.99 -21.69
N ALA A 207 -16.58 8.87 -22.07
CA ALA A 207 -15.85 7.59 -22.07
C ALA A 207 -14.46 7.75 -21.46
N GLN A 208 -13.99 6.72 -20.81
CA GLN A 208 -12.67 6.68 -20.18
C GLN A 208 -12.07 5.28 -20.32
N LEU A 209 -10.81 5.24 -20.76
CA LEU A 209 -9.98 4.05 -20.72
C LEU A 209 -8.82 4.35 -19.77
N THR A 210 -8.66 3.53 -18.71
CA THR A 210 -7.63 3.75 -17.68
C THR A 210 -6.69 2.55 -17.62
N ALA A 211 -5.41 2.80 -17.82
CA ALA A 211 -4.33 1.87 -17.50
C ALA A 211 -3.76 2.22 -16.12
N SER A 212 -3.55 1.22 -15.26
CA SER A 212 -2.92 1.36 -13.95
C SER A 212 -1.70 0.48 -13.85
N PHE A 213 -0.67 0.96 -13.17
CA PHE A 213 0.54 0.21 -12.87
C PHE A 213 0.90 0.34 -11.38
N THR A 214 1.17 -0.79 -10.75
CA THR A 214 1.74 -0.87 -9.41
C THR A 214 2.99 -1.72 -9.48
N GLY A 215 4.13 -1.16 -9.10
CA GLY A 215 5.42 -1.87 -9.07
C GLY A 215 5.44 -3.00 -8.04
N THR A 216 6.47 -3.82 -8.13
CA THR A 216 6.74 -4.88 -7.15
C THR A 216 6.86 -4.28 -5.75
N LYS A 217 6.15 -4.85 -4.78
CA LYS A 217 6.11 -4.36 -3.40
C LYS A 217 6.26 -5.48 -2.40
N LEU A 218 6.85 -5.15 -1.26
CA LEU A 218 6.88 -6.04 -0.10
C LEU A 218 5.44 -6.27 0.40
N ALA A 219 5.03 -7.53 0.47
CA ALA A 219 3.67 -7.89 0.88
C ALA A 219 3.62 -8.41 2.31
N LEU A 220 4.65 -9.13 2.74
CA LEU A 220 4.70 -9.78 4.04
C LEU A 220 6.12 -9.85 4.56
N VAL A 221 6.32 -9.47 5.81
CA VAL A 221 7.61 -9.53 6.51
C VAL A 221 7.76 -10.88 7.19
N SER A 222 8.88 -11.54 6.92
CA SER A 222 9.28 -12.74 7.63
C SER A 222 10.22 -12.38 8.81
N PRO A 223 10.20 -13.13 9.93
CA PRO A 223 11.22 -13.01 10.97
C PRO A 223 12.59 -13.48 10.50
N PHE A 224 12.68 -14.11 9.34
CA PHE A 224 13.92 -14.63 8.77
C PHE A 224 14.42 -13.71 7.68
N LYS A 225 15.74 -13.52 7.67
CA LYS A 225 16.44 -12.75 6.64
C LYS A 225 16.16 -13.37 5.28
N ASP A 226 15.90 -12.52 4.29
CA ASP A 226 15.66 -12.87 2.89
C ASP A 226 14.43 -13.77 2.60
N ALA A 227 13.59 -14.04 3.59
CA ALA A 227 12.37 -14.83 3.45
C ALA A 227 11.09 -13.99 3.33
N ASP A 228 11.22 -12.70 3.07
CA ASP A 228 10.09 -11.78 2.87
C ASP A 228 9.33 -12.15 1.58
N GLN A 229 8.00 -12.03 1.65
CA GLN A 229 7.14 -12.28 0.49
C GLN A 229 6.82 -10.97 -0.23
N TRP A 230 6.83 -11.00 -1.53
CA TRP A 230 6.63 -9.84 -2.39
C TRP A 230 5.48 -10.07 -3.36
N ASP A 231 4.68 -9.06 -3.60
CA ASP A 231 3.74 -9.06 -4.71
C ASP A 231 4.44 -8.56 -5.97
N LYS A 232 4.30 -9.29 -7.09
CA LYS A 232 4.83 -8.88 -8.40
C LYS A 232 4.16 -7.60 -8.88
N ALA A 233 4.84 -6.88 -9.76
CA ALA A 233 4.26 -5.74 -10.44
C ALA A 233 2.98 -6.14 -11.19
N MET A 234 1.98 -5.26 -11.15
CA MET A 234 0.67 -5.51 -11.73
C MET A 234 0.26 -4.36 -12.64
N PHE A 235 -0.30 -4.73 -13.81
CA PHE A 235 -0.96 -3.82 -14.73
C PHE A 235 -2.45 -4.07 -14.72
N GLY A 236 -3.23 -3.02 -14.63
CA GLY A 236 -4.69 -3.03 -14.76
C GLY A 236 -5.13 -2.24 -15.99
N LEU A 237 -6.27 -2.62 -16.57
CA LEU A 237 -6.93 -1.88 -17.64
C LEU A 237 -8.44 -1.91 -17.41
N ASP A 238 -9.02 -0.72 -17.30
CA ASP A 238 -10.43 -0.52 -17.04
C ASP A 238 -11.05 0.39 -18.10
N PHE A 239 -12.28 0.12 -18.46
CA PHE A 239 -13.04 0.95 -19.40
C PHE A 239 -14.37 1.35 -18.79
N SER A 240 -14.77 2.60 -19.00
CA SER A 240 -16.13 3.06 -18.67
C SER A 240 -16.66 3.98 -19.76
N MET A 241 -17.97 3.92 -19.98
CA MET A 241 -18.67 4.75 -20.94
C MET A 241 -20.06 5.11 -20.41
N GLU A 242 -20.49 6.34 -20.61
CA GLU A 242 -21.84 6.83 -20.33
C GLU A 242 -22.37 7.60 -21.53
N LYS A 243 -23.62 7.31 -21.90
CA LYS A 243 -24.40 8.07 -22.86
C LYS A 243 -25.58 8.71 -22.16
N LYS A 244 -25.65 10.03 -22.17
CA LYS A 244 -26.76 10.84 -21.65
C LYS A 244 -27.69 11.19 -22.80
N PHE A 245 -28.96 11.01 -22.57
CA PHE A 245 -30.03 11.39 -23.50
C PHE A 245 -30.75 12.65 -23.03
N PRO A 246 -31.31 13.48 -23.95
CA PRO A 246 -32.03 14.69 -23.59
C PRO A 246 -33.22 14.47 -22.65
N CYS A 247 -33.81 13.28 -22.68
CA CYS A 247 -34.97 12.89 -21.83
C CYS A 247 -34.60 12.60 -20.36
N GLY A 248 -33.39 12.92 -19.91
CA GLY A 248 -32.95 12.68 -18.53
C GLY A 248 -32.51 11.24 -18.24
N VAL A 249 -32.48 10.37 -19.24
CA VAL A 249 -31.98 9.00 -19.14
C VAL A 249 -30.48 8.96 -19.46
N SER A 250 -29.70 8.15 -18.74
CA SER A 250 -28.33 7.82 -19.08
C SER A 250 -28.11 6.31 -19.07
N LEU A 251 -27.43 5.80 -20.07
CA LEU A 251 -26.93 4.43 -20.10
C LEU A 251 -25.45 4.44 -19.78
N PHE A 252 -25.00 3.50 -18.95
CA PHE A 252 -23.58 3.37 -18.66
C PHE A 252 -23.10 1.91 -18.72
N LEU A 253 -21.88 1.76 -19.17
CA LEU A 253 -21.14 0.50 -19.21
C LEU A 253 -19.83 0.69 -18.43
N LYS A 254 -19.48 -0.29 -17.58
CA LYS A 254 -18.16 -0.41 -16.97
C LYS A 254 -17.60 -1.80 -17.23
N ALA A 255 -16.33 -1.88 -17.57
CA ALA A 255 -15.61 -3.11 -17.75
C ALA A 255 -14.29 -2.99 -16.98
N ASN A 256 -14.14 -3.76 -15.93
CA ASN A 256 -12.98 -3.71 -15.06
C ASN A 256 -12.09 -4.92 -15.28
N ASN A 257 -10.79 -4.73 -15.06
CA ASN A 257 -9.77 -5.76 -15.19
C ASN A 257 -9.78 -6.43 -16.57
N LEU A 258 -9.81 -5.64 -17.65
CA LEU A 258 -9.85 -6.15 -19.04
C LEU A 258 -8.66 -7.06 -19.38
N LEU A 259 -7.52 -6.88 -18.72
CA LEU A 259 -6.33 -7.72 -18.89
C LEU A 259 -6.42 -9.06 -18.12
N ASP A 260 -7.46 -9.27 -17.31
CA ASP A 260 -7.56 -10.41 -16.38
C ASP A 260 -6.30 -10.54 -15.51
N ALA A 261 -5.81 -9.40 -15.02
CA ALA A 261 -4.58 -9.31 -14.27
C ALA A 261 -4.69 -10.15 -12.99
N LYS A 262 -3.62 -10.89 -12.70
CA LYS A 262 -3.48 -11.72 -11.52
C LYS A 262 -2.52 -11.04 -10.55
N ARG A 263 -2.78 -11.16 -9.26
CA ARG A 263 -1.82 -10.81 -8.23
C ARG A 263 -1.03 -12.06 -7.90
N GLU A 264 0.28 -12.02 -8.13
CA GLU A 264 1.20 -13.13 -7.80
C GLU A 264 2.10 -12.71 -6.66
N ARG A 265 2.15 -13.54 -5.63
CA ARG A 265 3.05 -13.40 -4.49
C ARG A 265 4.22 -14.36 -4.65
N PHE A 266 5.44 -13.91 -4.36
CA PHE A 266 6.65 -14.69 -4.56
C PHE A 266 7.73 -14.36 -3.51
N LEU A 267 8.68 -15.25 -3.34
CA LEU A 267 9.90 -15.00 -2.58
C LEU A 267 10.92 -14.33 -3.49
N LYS A 268 11.34 -13.10 -3.15
CA LYS A 268 12.27 -12.31 -3.97
C LYS A 268 13.71 -12.80 -3.87
N THR A 269 14.12 -13.18 -2.68
CA THR A 269 15.47 -13.64 -2.38
C THR A 269 15.35 -14.94 -1.61
N VAL A 270 15.90 -16.00 -2.15
CA VAL A 270 16.12 -17.23 -1.40
C VAL A 270 17.63 -17.36 -1.32
N ASN A 271 18.18 -17.20 -0.14
CA ASN A 271 19.58 -17.47 0.08
C ASN A 271 19.77 -18.99 -0.11
N GLU A 272 20.85 -19.43 -0.80
CA GLU A 272 21.14 -20.85 -0.95
C GLU A 272 21.18 -21.59 0.39
N SER A 273 21.56 -20.87 1.46
CA SER A 273 21.53 -21.37 2.84
C SER A 273 20.13 -21.58 3.43
N ASN A 274 19.06 -21.04 2.82
CA ASN A 274 17.67 -21.18 3.27
C ASN A 274 16.84 -22.09 2.37
N LEU A 275 17.45 -22.72 1.38
CA LEU A 275 16.78 -23.71 0.51
C LEU A 275 16.52 -24.97 1.34
N GLN A 276 15.30 -25.14 1.84
CA GLN A 276 14.86 -26.40 2.44
C GLN A 276 14.65 -27.52 1.41
N TYR A 277 14.57 -27.17 0.13
CA TYR A 277 14.31 -28.12 -0.97
C TYR A 277 15.17 -27.79 -2.17
N GLU A 278 15.83 -28.80 -2.72
CA GLU A 278 16.56 -28.70 -4.00
C GLU A 278 15.63 -28.21 -5.12
N GLY A 279 16.07 -27.22 -5.89
CA GLY A 279 15.34 -26.68 -7.04
C GLY A 279 14.51 -25.42 -6.79
N GLN A 280 14.41 -24.89 -5.58
CA GLN A 280 13.79 -23.60 -5.34
C GLN A 280 14.71 -22.45 -5.79
N ARG A 281 14.25 -21.67 -6.77
CA ARG A 281 14.93 -20.44 -7.22
C ARG A 281 14.17 -19.22 -6.76
N SER A 282 14.89 -18.25 -6.20
CA SER A 282 14.38 -17.04 -5.55
C SER A 282 13.43 -16.21 -6.40
N ASP A 283 13.70 -16.07 -7.69
CA ASP A 283 12.96 -15.22 -8.61
C ASP A 283 11.71 -15.88 -9.21
N LYS A 284 11.51 -17.18 -8.96
CA LYS A 284 10.46 -18.00 -9.57
C LYS A 284 9.55 -18.73 -8.59
N THR A 285 9.83 -18.68 -7.29
CA THR A 285 9.01 -19.37 -6.30
C THR A 285 7.76 -18.53 -6.01
N VAL A 286 6.69 -18.82 -6.72
CA VAL A 286 5.38 -18.23 -6.48
C VAL A 286 4.74 -18.96 -5.29
N VAL A 287 4.43 -18.21 -4.21
CA VAL A 287 3.80 -18.73 -2.99
C VAL A 287 2.28 -18.53 -2.99
N GLY A 288 1.75 -17.68 -3.86
CA GLY A 288 0.32 -17.47 -3.99
C GLY A 288 -0.06 -16.77 -5.30
N THR A 289 -1.21 -17.13 -5.85
CA THR A 289 -1.79 -16.50 -7.03
C THR A 289 -3.25 -16.20 -6.77
N TYR A 290 -3.64 -14.93 -6.90
CA TYR A 290 -5.00 -14.45 -6.69
C TYR A 290 -5.57 -13.96 -8.02
N LYS A 291 -6.72 -14.51 -8.41
CA LYS A 291 -7.44 -14.15 -9.64
C LYS A 291 -8.75 -13.49 -9.26
N TYR A 292 -8.99 -12.29 -9.81
CA TYR A 292 -10.22 -11.54 -9.54
C TYR A 292 -11.23 -11.61 -10.69
N GLY A 293 -10.76 -12.01 -11.90
CA GLY A 293 -11.59 -12.06 -13.10
C GLY A 293 -11.90 -10.69 -13.70
N ARG A 294 -12.56 -10.70 -14.85
CA ARG A 294 -13.11 -9.52 -15.50
C ARG A 294 -14.51 -9.28 -14.98
N THR A 295 -14.89 -8.03 -14.78
CA THR A 295 -16.26 -7.68 -14.39
C THR A 295 -16.87 -6.69 -15.36
N PHE A 296 -18.14 -6.88 -15.69
CA PHE A 296 -18.90 -6.01 -16.57
C PHE A 296 -20.17 -5.56 -15.86
N LEU A 297 -20.45 -4.27 -15.92
CA LEU A 297 -21.63 -3.66 -15.33
C LEU A 297 -22.30 -2.80 -16.38
N LEU A 298 -23.55 -3.12 -16.69
CA LEU A 298 -24.44 -2.29 -17.52
C LEU A 298 -25.57 -1.74 -16.66
N GLY A 299 -25.89 -0.46 -16.81
CA GLY A 299 -26.95 0.14 -16.02
C GLY A 299 -27.59 1.35 -16.67
N VAL A 300 -28.73 1.70 -16.12
CA VAL A 300 -29.55 2.86 -16.52
C VAL A 300 -29.65 3.78 -15.31
N ARG A 301 -29.50 5.08 -15.54
CA ARG A 301 -29.76 6.13 -14.56
C ARG A 301 -30.85 7.06 -15.11
N VAL A 302 -31.85 7.35 -14.32
CA VAL A 302 -32.90 8.31 -14.63
C VAL A 302 -32.76 9.49 -13.68
N LYS A 303 -32.73 10.69 -14.25
CA LYS A 303 -32.79 11.94 -13.48
C LYS A 303 -34.23 12.41 -13.52
N LEU A 304 -34.88 12.34 -12.35
CA LEU A 304 -36.23 12.86 -12.11
C LEU A 304 -36.18 14.39 -11.89
#